data_47d215bca382a43a90a86c05b75ae914
#
_entry.id   47d215bca382a43a90a86c05b75ae914
#
_cell.length_a   1.000
_cell.length_b   1.000
_cell.length_c   1.000
_cell.angle_alpha   90.00
_cell.angle_beta   90.00
_cell.angle_gamma   90.00
#
_symmetry.space_group_name_H-M   'P 1'
#
loop_
_entity.id
_entity.type
_entity.pdbx_description
1 polymer ?
#
loop_
_entity_poly.entity_id
_entity_poly.type
_entity_poly.pdbx_seq_one_letter_code
_entity_poly.pdbx_strand_id
1 'polypeptide(L)'
;IKKVWMKLLLTGVVYRNKYERLDAAYQIANPWRMDSEGEQYRFNEINKIIDQNIGHVEYLLEVGCGEGHQTQYLSKVSNNVYGFDVSSKAIKRAKKICPDAKLFVDELFTFQTGIGQPKFNLVVACEVLYYIKDVSAAISKLNELGEYCLVSYFHGEISTLDKYFETFSNIENTLIQFNDTQWRILWWKSP
;
A
#
# COMPACT_ATOMS: atom_id res chain seq x y z
N ILE A 1 -2.85 -24.60 -10.67
CA ILE A 1 -3.18 -24.76 -9.24
C ILE A 1 -3.13 -23.40 -8.53
N LYS A 2 -2.02 -22.61 -8.60
CA LYS A 2 -1.87 -21.31 -7.92
C LYS A 2 -2.97 -20.31 -8.31
N LYS A 3 -3.32 -20.16 -9.60
CA LYS A 3 -4.38 -19.23 -10.07
C LYS A 3 -5.78 -19.64 -9.57
N VAL A 4 -6.09 -20.95 -9.53
CA VAL A 4 -7.38 -21.45 -9.05
C VAL A 4 -7.52 -21.23 -7.55
N TRP A 5 -6.46 -21.52 -6.79
CA TRP A 5 -6.41 -21.30 -5.35
C TRP A 5 -6.61 -19.81 -5.00
N MET A 6 -5.90 -18.91 -5.65
CA MET A 6 -6.06 -17.47 -5.45
C MET A 6 -7.48 -16.99 -5.79
N LYS A 7 -8.09 -17.48 -6.89
CA LYS A 7 -9.46 -17.14 -7.24
C LYS A 7 -10.45 -17.57 -6.14
N LEU A 8 -10.32 -18.80 -5.62
CA LEU A 8 -11.17 -19.31 -4.54
C LEU A 8 -11.02 -18.51 -3.24
N LEU A 9 -9.79 -18.12 -2.88
CA LEU A 9 -9.52 -17.27 -1.72
C LEU A 9 -10.17 -15.89 -1.87
N LEU A 10 -10.01 -15.25 -3.02
CA LEU A 10 -10.52 -13.90 -3.27
C LEU A 10 -12.05 -13.84 -3.36
N THR A 11 -12.71 -14.89 -3.85
CA THR A 11 -14.18 -14.95 -3.92
C THR A 11 -14.87 -15.22 -2.58
N GLY A 12 -14.09 -15.49 -1.52
CA GLY A 12 -14.65 -15.71 -0.18
C GLY A 12 -15.29 -17.06 0.05
N VAL A 13 -15.13 -18.01 -0.89
CA VAL A 13 -15.72 -19.34 -0.77
C VAL A 13 -15.15 -20.12 0.41
N VAL A 14 -13.88 -19.91 0.75
CA VAL A 14 -13.17 -20.68 1.79
C VAL A 14 -13.16 -19.96 3.14
N TYR A 15 -13.03 -18.61 3.15
CA TYR A 15 -12.91 -17.81 4.36
C TYR A 15 -13.93 -16.67 4.40
N ARG A 16 -14.59 -16.48 5.54
CA ARG A 16 -15.57 -15.38 5.74
C ARG A 16 -14.89 -14.07 6.10
N ASN A 17 -13.78 -14.11 6.84
CA ASN A 17 -13.02 -12.93 7.25
C ASN A 17 -12.02 -12.54 6.16
N LYS A 18 -12.02 -11.25 5.77
CA LYS A 18 -11.17 -10.71 4.72
C LYS A 18 -9.68 -10.78 5.08
N TYR A 19 -9.32 -10.55 6.34
CA TYR A 19 -7.94 -10.65 6.82
C TYR A 19 -7.43 -12.10 6.84
N GLU A 20 -8.29 -13.05 7.23
CA GLU A 20 -7.95 -14.47 7.15
C GLU A 20 -7.67 -14.91 5.70
N ARG A 21 -8.42 -14.36 4.73
CA ARG A 21 -8.18 -14.61 3.30
C ARG A 21 -6.84 -14.07 2.83
N LEU A 22 -6.48 -12.86 3.26
CA LEU A 22 -5.20 -12.25 2.93
C LEU A 22 -4.05 -13.05 3.54
N ASP A 23 -4.12 -13.40 4.84
CA ASP A 23 -3.08 -14.23 5.48
C ASP A 23 -2.98 -15.62 4.84
N ALA A 24 -4.11 -16.20 4.41
CA ALA A 24 -4.11 -17.47 3.68
C ALA A 24 -3.46 -17.36 2.29
N ALA A 25 -3.60 -16.23 1.60
CA ALA A 25 -2.92 -15.99 0.33
C ALA A 25 -1.39 -16.06 0.50
N TYR A 26 -0.89 -15.56 1.61
CA TYR A 26 0.54 -15.60 1.96
C TYR A 26 1.06 -16.96 2.45
N GLN A 27 0.26 -18.05 2.41
CA GLN A 27 0.81 -19.41 2.49
C GLN A 27 1.77 -19.70 1.31
N ILE A 28 1.57 -19.00 0.20
CA ILE A 28 2.42 -19.08 -0.99
C ILE A 28 3.27 -17.79 -1.00
N ALA A 29 4.57 -17.93 -1.24
CA ALA A 29 5.45 -16.77 -1.43
C ALA A 29 5.06 -16.00 -2.69
N ASN A 30 5.13 -14.67 -2.60
CA ASN A 30 4.83 -13.73 -3.67
C ASN A 30 3.50 -14.05 -4.39
N PRO A 31 2.37 -14.08 -3.65
CA PRO A 31 1.08 -14.47 -4.23
C PRO A 31 0.60 -13.50 -5.31
N TRP A 32 0.97 -12.23 -5.19
CA TRP A 32 0.57 -11.14 -6.07
C TRP A 32 1.55 -10.90 -7.23
N ARG A 33 2.67 -11.66 -7.31
CA ARG A 33 3.71 -11.50 -8.33
C ARG A 33 4.34 -10.10 -8.35
N MET A 34 4.64 -9.58 -7.18
CA MET A 34 5.24 -8.26 -6.98
C MET A 34 6.65 -8.13 -7.59
N ASP A 35 7.26 -9.24 -8.01
CA ASP A 35 8.51 -9.32 -8.78
C ASP A 35 8.31 -9.19 -10.31
N SER A 36 7.08 -9.02 -10.79
CA SER A 36 6.81 -8.83 -12.22
C SER A 36 7.30 -7.47 -12.73
N GLU A 37 7.62 -7.38 -14.03
CA GLU A 37 8.06 -6.13 -14.66
C GLU A 37 7.04 -4.99 -14.50
N GLY A 38 5.75 -5.29 -14.59
CA GLY A 38 4.68 -4.31 -14.40
C GLY A 38 4.65 -3.73 -12.99
N GLU A 39 4.83 -4.55 -11.95
CA GLU A 39 4.89 -4.08 -10.57
C GLU A 39 6.17 -3.28 -10.30
N GLN A 40 7.32 -3.72 -10.81
CA GLN A 40 8.56 -2.97 -10.70
C GLN A 40 8.49 -1.62 -11.42
N TYR A 41 7.83 -1.57 -12.59
CA TYR A 41 7.53 -0.31 -13.27
C TYR A 41 6.67 0.60 -12.38
N ARG A 42 5.58 0.10 -11.82
CA ARG A 42 4.70 0.86 -10.90
C ARG A 42 5.49 1.41 -9.71
N PHE A 43 6.32 0.60 -9.07
CA PHE A 43 7.16 1.04 -7.93
C PHE A 43 8.10 2.19 -8.31
N ASN A 44 8.73 2.11 -9.49
CA ASN A 44 9.61 3.17 -9.97
C ASN A 44 8.84 4.46 -10.28
N GLU A 45 7.66 4.36 -10.92
CA GLU A 45 6.83 5.54 -11.21
C GLU A 45 6.31 6.20 -9.94
N ILE A 46 5.92 5.43 -8.92
CA ILE A 46 5.53 5.95 -7.61
C ILE A 46 6.69 6.72 -6.98
N ASN A 47 7.91 6.17 -6.99
CA ASN A 47 9.08 6.89 -6.47
C ASN A 47 9.36 8.19 -7.22
N LYS A 48 9.23 8.21 -8.56
CA LYS A 48 9.37 9.45 -9.34
C LYS A 48 8.32 10.50 -8.95
N ILE A 49 7.07 10.07 -8.75
CA ILE A 49 5.99 10.96 -8.30
C ILE A 49 6.31 11.54 -6.92
N ILE A 50 6.80 10.72 -5.99
CA ILE A 50 7.21 11.17 -4.66
C ILE A 50 8.34 12.20 -4.78
N ASP A 51 9.42 11.89 -5.49
CA ASP A 51 10.57 12.78 -5.65
C ASP A 51 10.19 14.13 -6.27
N GLN A 52 9.29 14.13 -7.27
CA GLN A 52 8.89 15.33 -8.01
C GLN A 52 7.91 16.23 -7.27
N ASN A 53 7.02 15.65 -6.44
CA ASN A 53 5.88 16.38 -5.86
C ASN A 53 5.95 16.52 -4.34
N ILE A 54 6.68 15.65 -3.65
CA ILE A 54 6.80 15.63 -2.19
C ILE A 54 8.25 15.82 -1.75
N GLY A 55 9.18 15.22 -2.51
CA GLY A 55 10.62 15.20 -2.21
C GLY A 55 11.04 14.01 -1.36
N HIS A 56 12.34 13.96 -1.02
CA HIS A 56 12.88 12.95 -0.13
C HIS A 56 12.42 13.22 1.31
N VAL A 57 11.89 12.20 1.99
CA VAL A 57 11.26 12.35 3.31
C VAL A 57 12.06 11.66 4.42
N GLU A 58 11.95 12.17 5.65
CA GLU A 58 12.63 11.57 6.80
C GLU A 58 11.94 10.31 7.30
N TYR A 59 10.59 10.33 7.41
CA TYR A 59 9.79 9.21 7.90
C TYR A 59 8.67 8.86 6.92
N LEU A 60 8.69 7.64 6.43
CA LEU A 60 7.67 7.09 5.52
C LEU A 60 6.99 5.89 6.17
N LEU A 61 5.66 5.82 6.08
CA LEU A 61 4.86 4.66 6.45
C LEU A 61 4.23 4.01 5.23
N GLU A 62 4.47 2.73 5.04
CA GLU A 62 3.80 1.90 4.04
C GLU A 62 2.69 1.07 4.68
N VAL A 63 1.45 1.32 4.27
CA VAL A 63 0.26 0.56 4.69
C VAL A 63 0.08 -0.63 3.76
N GLY A 64 0.02 -1.85 4.33
CA GLY A 64 -0.09 -3.07 3.55
C GLY A 64 1.20 -3.43 2.81
N CYS A 65 2.35 -3.37 3.48
CA CYS A 65 3.67 -3.57 2.88
C CYS A 65 3.91 -4.99 2.32
N GLY A 66 3.02 -5.94 2.63
CA GLY A 66 3.11 -7.31 2.17
C GLY A 66 4.46 -7.96 2.48
N GLU A 67 5.10 -8.52 1.46
CA GLU A 67 6.42 -9.16 1.57
C GLU A 67 7.60 -8.19 1.39
N GLY A 68 7.33 -6.86 1.33
CA GLY A 68 8.38 -5.83 1.30
C GLY A 68 8.91 -5.50 -0.11
N HIS A 69 8.25 -5.96 -1.17
CA HIS A 69 8.73 -5.71 -2.54
C HIS A 69 8.73 -4.21 -2.88
N GLN A 70 7.64 -3.49 -2.58
CA GLN A 70 7.59 -2.04 -2.78
C GLN A 70 8.40 -1.29 -1.73
N THR A 71 8.48 -1.80 -0.50
CA THR A 71 9.29 -1.22 0.60
C THR A 71 10.74 -0.97 0.18
N GLN A 72 11.37 -1.88 -0.59
CA GLN A 72 12.72 -1.71 -1.13
C GLN A 72 12.85 -0.46 -2.03
N TYR A 73 11.81 -0.14 -2.78
CA TYR A 73 11.80 1.04 -3.63
C TYR A 73 11.59 2.30 -2.81
N LEU A 74 10.67 2.26 -1.85
CA LEU A 74 10.39 3.38 -0.94
C LEU A 74 11.59 3.77 -0.07
N SER A 75 12.49 2.82 0.23
CA SER A 75 13.75 3.09 0.93
C SER A 75 14.73 3.98 0.12
N LYS A 76 14.45 4.24 -1.15
CA LYS A 76 15.25 5.17 -1.97
C LYS A 76 14.77 6.62 -1.85
N VAL A 77 13.56 6.84 -1.35
CA VAL A 77 12.91 8.16 -1.22
C VAL A 77 12.66 8.55 0.25
N SER A 78 13.11 7.72 1.20
CA SER A 78 12.99 8.00 2.63
C SER A 78 14.19 7.47 3.42
N ASN A 79 14.57 8.22 4.47
CA ASN A 79 15.63 7.80 5.39
C ASN A 79 15.17 6.68 6.35
N ASN A 80 13.91 6.75 6.79
CA ASN A 80 13.33 5.79 7.72
C ASN A 80 12.00 5.25 7.19
N VAL A 81 12.00 4.00 6.74
CA VAL A 81 10.80 3.34 6.25
C VAL A 81 10.20 2.45 7.34
N TYR A 82 8.94 2.70 7.60
CA TYR A 82 8.07 1.90 8.44
C TYR A 82 7.03 1.23 7.56
N GLY A 83 6.57 0.06 7.94
CA GLY A 83 5.49 -0.60 7.23
C GLY A 83 4.76 -1.61 8.11
N PHE A 84 3.52 -1.87 7.78
CA PHE A 84 2.77 -2.95 8.41
C PHE A 84 1.91 -3.71 7.39
N ASP A 85 1.62 -4.95 7.75
CA ASP A 85 0.66 -5.80 7.04
C ASP A 85 -0.04 -6.70 8.05
N VAL A 86 -1.26 -7.09 7.77
CA VAL A 86 -2.06 -7.98 8.62
C VAL A 86 -1.51 -9.41 8.67
N SER A 87 -0.70 -9.80 7.69
CA SER A 87 -0.12 -11.14 7.58
C SER A 87 1.24 -11.24 8.25
N SER A 88 1.31 -12.03 9.31
CA SER A 88 2.58 -12.37 9.95
C SER A 88 3.56 -13.10 9.02
N LYS A 89 3.04 -13.85 8.05
CA LYS A 89 3.84 -14.57 7.04
C LYS A 89 4.48 -13.60 6.05
N ALA A 90 3.72 -12.59 5.63
CA ALA A 90 4.22 -11.51 4.77
C ALA A 90 5.34 -10.76 5.50
N ILE A 91 5.09 -10.26 6.70
CA ILE A 91 6.07 -9.52 7.50
C ILE A 91 7.35 -10.33 7.77
N LYS A 92 7.22 -11.63 8.05
CA LYS A 92 8.40 -12.50 8.23
C LYS A 92 9.29 -12.54 6.99
N ARG A 93 8.71 -12.48 5.79
CA ARG A 93 9.46 -12.43 4.53
C ARG A 93 9.97 -11.02 4.23
N ALA A 94 9.14 -10.01 4.48
CA ALA A 94 9.51 -8.60 4.30
C ALA A 94 10.75 -8.20 5.12
N LYS A 95 10.85 -8.65 6.38
CA LYS A 95 12.03 -8.41 7.24
C LYS A 95 13.33 -9.01 6.69
N LYS A 96 13.25 -10.03 5.83
CA LYS A 96 14.43 -10.60 5.17
C LYS A 96 14.84 -9.80 3.93
N ILE A 97 13.85 -9.21 3.25
CA ILE A 97 14.04 -8.43 2.02
C ILE A 97 14.48 -7.00 2.36
N CYS A 98 13.89 -6.42 3.43
CA CYS A 98 14.13 -5.05 3.88
C CYS A 98 14.58 -5.06 5.35
N PRO A 99 15.82 -5.48 5.66
CA PRO A 99 16.29 -5.62 7.04
C PRO A 99 16.36 -4.29 7.80
N ASP A 100 16.53 -3.17 7.09
CA ASP A 100 16.65 -1.83 7.67
C ASP A 100 15.29 -1.16 7.89
N ALA A 101 14.21 -1.67 7.27
CA ALA A 101 12.87 -1.14 7.47
C ALA A 101 12.25 -1.66 8.79
N LYS A 102 11.47 -0.81 9.43
CA LYS A 102 10.74 -1.14 10.68
C LYS A 102 9.37 -1.69 10.34
N LEU A 103 9.25 -3.02 10.33
CA LEU A 103 8.05 -3.73 9.82
C LEU A 103 7.30 -4.44 10.94
N PHE A 104 5.97 -4.29 10.95
CA PHE A 104 5.07 -4.75 12.01
C PHE A 104 3.92 -5.61 11.45
N VAL A 105 3.42 -6.52 12.29
CA VAL A 105 2.12 -7.16 12.05
C VAL A 105 1.08 -6.28 12.73
N ASP A 106 0.27 -5.57 11.93
CA ASP A 106 -0.75 -4.65 12.44
C ASP A 106 -1.81 -4.38 11.37
N GLU A 107 -2.85 -3.64 11.74
CA GLU A 107 -3.89 -3.15 10.83
C GLU A 107 -4.02 -1.62 10.92
N LEU A 108 -4.61 -1.00 9.86
CA LEU A 108 -4.65 0.45 9.71
C LEU A 108 -5.29 1.17 10.90
N PHE A 109 -6.38 0.66 11.43
CA PHE A 109 -7.15 1.34 12.47
C PHE A 109 -6.58 1.19 13.89
N THR A 110 -5.75 0.17 14.13
CA THR A 110 -5.08 -0.06 15.41
C THR A 110 -3.65 0.47 15.44
N PHE A 111 -3.05 0.69 14.26
CA PHE A 111 -1.67 1.17 14.15
C PHE A 111 -1.49 2.53 14.82
N GLN A 112 -0.47 2.60 15.69
CA GLN A 112 -0.06 3.81 16.38
C GLN A 112 1.38 4.17 16.01
N THR A 113 1.63 5.47 15.84
CA THR A 113 2.97 5.97 15.54
C THR A 113 3.86 5.81 16.75
N GLY A 114 4.92 5.01 16.65
CA GLY A 114 5.95 4.89 17.69
C GLY A 114 7.21 5.69 17.40
N ILE A 115 7.14 6.71 16.53
CA ILE A 115 8.32 7.42 16.00
C ILE A 115 8.73 8.65 16.81
N GLY A 116 8.02 8.99 17.89
CA GLY A 116 8.27 10.21 18.66
C GLY A 116 7.87 11.52 17.94
N GLN A 117 7.21 11.40 16.78
CA GLN A 117 6.66 12.49 15.97
C GLN A 117 5.14 12.31 15.87
N PRO A 118 4.37 13.40 15.73
CA PRO A 118 2.91 13.31 15.65
C PRO A 118 2.42 12.64 14.37
N LYS A 119 3.15 12.81 13.25
CA LYS A 119 2.82 12.23 11.94
C LYS A 119 4.08 11.75 11.20
N PHE A 120 3.92 10.82 10.28
CA PHE A 120 4.89 10.53 9.24
C PHE A 120 4.90 11.67 8.21
N ASN A 121 6.04 11.92 7.57
CA ASN A 121 6.06 12.91 6.48
C ASN A 121 5.26 12.41 5.28
N LEU A 122 5.29 11.09 5.01
CA LEU A 122 4.53 10.47 3.93
C LEU A 122 3.93 9.14 4.38
N VAL A 123 2.65 8.95 4.10
CA VAL A 123 1.96 7.66 4.20
C VAL A 123 1.62 7.17 2.81
N VAL A 124 2.02 5.95 2.49
CA VAL A 124 1.79 5.29 1.20
C VAL A 124 0.88 4.09 1.39
N ALA A 125 -0.22 4.00 0.62
CA ALA A 125 -1.15 2.87 0.64
C ALA A 125 -1.46 2.41 -0.79
N CYS A 126 -0.57 1.57 -1.34
CA CYS A 126 -0.65 1.09 -2.71
C CYS A 126 -1.32 -0.27 -2.81
N GLU A 127 -2.35 -0.38 -3.65
CA GLU A 127 -3.11 -1.63 -3.90
C GLU A 127 -3.77 -2.20 -2.62
N VAL A 128 -4.18 -1.33 -1.68
CA VAL A 128 -4.69 -1.72 -0.36
C VAL A 128 -6.15 -1.34 -0.14
N LEU A 129 -6.59 -0.16 -0.59
CA LEU A 129 -7.88 0.41 -0.20
C LEU A 129 -9.09 -0.46 -0.56
N TYR A 130 -9.06 -1.20 -1.65
CA TYR A 130 -10.15 -2.10 -2.02
C TYR A 130 -10.26 -3.36 -1.12
N TYR A 131 -9.27 -3.59 -0.25
CA TYR A 131 -9.36 -4.60 0.81
C TYR A 131 -9.96 -4.05 2.11
N ILE A 132 -10.20 -2.75 2.21
CA ILE A 132 -10.75 -2.12 3.41
C ILE A 132 -12.26 -1.90 3.22
N LYS A 133 -13.06 -2.26 4.23
CA LYS A 133 -14.52 -2.18 4.16
C LYS A 133 -15.01 -0.72 4.18
N ASP A 134 -14.45 0.09 5.06
CA ASP A 134 -14.75 1.51 5.20
C ASP A 134 -13.62 2.35 4.64
N VAL A 135 -13.70 2.66 3.35
CA VAL A 135 -12.68 3.43 2.62
C VAL A 135 -12.62 4.87 3.13
N SER A 136 -13.76 5.47 3.50
CA SER A 136 -13.79 6.83 4.03
C SER A 136 -13.05 6.93 5.37
N ALA A 137 -13.30 5.99 6.29
CA ALA A 137 -12.56 5.90 7.54
C ALA A 137 -11.06 5.61 7.31
N ALA A 138 -10.72 4.80 6.30
CA ALA A 138 -9.33 4.54 5.94
C ALA A 138 -8.62 5.82 5.49
N ILE A 139 -9.23 6.62 4.59
CA ILE A 139 -8.67 7.89 4.14
C ILE A 139 -8.48 8.86 5.33
N SER A 140 -9.47 8.96 6.21
CA SER A 140 -9.36 9.77 7.43
C SER A 140 -8.18 9.30 8.30
N LYS A 141 -7.98 7.99 8.43
CA LYS A 141 -6.84 7.43 9.18
C LYS A 141 -5.49 7.70 8.52
N LEU A 142 -5.41 7.65 7.18
CA LEU A 142 -4.20 8.05 6.46
C LEU A 142 -3.87 9.52 6.75
N ASN A 143 -4.87 10.42 6.74
CA ASN A 143 -4.70 11.85 7.08
C ASN A 143 -4.21 12.07 8.54
N GLU A 144 -4.65 11.24 9.48
CA GLU A 144 -4.15 11.30 10.86
C GLU A 144 -2.68 10.89 10.95
N LEU A 145 -2.26 9.89 10.18
CA LEU A 145 -0.94 9.29 10.24
C LEU A 145 0.12 10.05 9.46
N GLY A 146 -0.25 10.76 8.38
CA GLY A 146 0.70 11.40 7.46
C GLY A 146 0.47 12.90 7.26
N GLU A 147 1.56 13.63 7.01
CA GLU A 147 1.53 15.00 6.49
C GLU A 147 1.15 15.02 5.01
N TYR A 148 1.70 14.07 4.26
CA TYR A 148 1.31 13.74 2.89
C TYR A 148 0.81 12.30 2.84
N CYS A 149 -0.16 12.07 1.95
CA CYS A 149 -0.67 10.74 1.63
C CYS A 149 -0.52 10.45 0.15
N LEU A 150 -0.16 9.23 -0.19
CA LEU A 150 -0.17 8.71 -1.55
C LEU A 150 -0.88 7.37 -1.57
N VAL A 151 -1.81 7.22 -2.51
CA VAL A 151 -2.50 5.94 -2.74
C VAL A 151 -2.38 5.54 -4.20
N SER A 152 -2.35 4.24 -4.45
CA SER A 152 -2.53 3.71 -5.80
C SER A 152 -3.55 2.60 -5.82
N TYR A 153 -4.23 2.45 -6.96
CA TYR A 153 -5.11 1.33 -7.22
C TYR A 153 -5.21 1.02 -8.71
N PHE A 154 -5.46 -0.25 -8.97
CA PHE A 154 -5.63 -0.78 -10.32
C PHE A 154 -6.81 -0.13 -11.03
N HIS A 155 -6.63 0.24 -12.29
CA HIS A 155 -7.64 0.97 -13.09
C HIS A 155 -8.98 0.22 -13.19
N GLY A 156 -8.99 -1.10 -13.17
CA GLY A 156 -10.22 -1.90 -13.14
C GLY A 156 -11.11 -1.68 -11.91
N GLU A 157 -10.55 -1.12 -10.84
CA GLU A 157 -11.25 -0.77 -9.60
C GLU A 157 -11.61 0.73 -9.49
N ILE A 158 -11.29 1.54 -10.50
CA ILE A 158 -11.52 2.99 -10.50
C ILE A 158 -12.96 3.34 -10.14
N SER A 159 -13.94 2.69 -10.78
CA SER A 159 -15.36 2.99 -10.55
C SER A 159 -15.80 2.79 -9.10
N THR A 160 -15.07 2.00 -8.32
CA THR A 160 -15.38 1.72 -6.91
C THR A 160 -14.70 2.66 -5.94
N LEU A 161 -13.52 3.18 -6.28
CA LEU A 161 -12.70 4.00 -5.36
C LEU A 161 -12.75 5.50 -5.68
N ASP A 162 -12.88 5.91 -6.93
CA ASP A 162 -12.87 7.33 -7.34
C ASP A 162 -13.86 8.19 -6.58
N LYS A 163 -15.07 7.68 -6.34
CA LYS A 163 -16.12 8.38 -5.58
C LYS A 163 -15.71 8.87 -4.20
N TYR A 164 -14.73 8.24 -3.57
CA TYR A 164 -14.23 8.64 -2.25
C TYR A 164 -13.28 9.82 -2.30
N PHE A 165 -12.75 10.12 -3.48
CA PHE A 165 -11.78 11.19 -3.71
C PHE A 165 -12.38 12.40 -4.44
N GLU A 166 -13.60 12.30 -5.01
CA GLU A 166 -14.27 13.36 -5.77
C GLU A 166 -14.51 14.64 -4.95
N THR A 167 -14.65 14.52 -3.63
CA THR A 167 -14.92 15.65 -2.74
C THR A 167 -13.64 16.36 -2.24
N PHE A 168 -12.46 15.85 -2.57
CA PHE A 168 -11.20 16.45 -2.16
C PHE A 168 -10.79 17.55 -3.14
N SER A 169 -10.71 18.81 -2.68
CA SER A 169 -10.34 19.94 -3.51
C SER A 169 -8.83 20.04 -3.84
N ASN A 170 -7.99 19.35 -3.07
CA ASN A 170 -6.53 19.48 -3.13
C ASN A 170 -5.84 18.13 -3.41
N ILE A 171 -6.44 17.32 -4.26
CA ILE A 171 -5.84 16.03 -4.64
C ILE A 171 -5.22 16.12 -6.03
N GLU A 172 -3.96 15.75 -6.10
CA GLU A 172 -3.24 15.56 -7.37
C GLU A 172 -3.38 14.11 -7.79
N ASN A 173 -3.43 13.84 -9.08
CA ASN A 173 -3.51 12.48 -9.59
C ASN A 173 -2.87 12.29 -10.95
N THR A 174 -2.51 11.04 -11.24
CA THR A 174 -2.02 10.63 -12.56
C THR A 174 -2.42 9.18 -12.84
N LEU A 175 -2.42 8.83 -14.12
CA LEU A 175 -2.52 7.45 -14.58
C LEU A 175 -1.17 7.00 -15.10
N ILE A 176 -0.71 5.85 -14.68
CA ILE A 176 0.45 5.17 -15.26
C ILE A 176 0.00 3.89 -15.94
N GLN A 177 0.71 3.48 -16.98
CA GLN A 177 0.38 2.29 -17.77
C GLN A 177 1.61 1.47 -18.08
N PHE A 178 1.48 0.16 -17.93
CA PHE A 178 2.44 -0.83 -18.42
C PHE A 178 1.71 -1.93 -19.18
N ASN A 179 1.95 -2.04 -20.48
CA ASN A 179 1.17 -2.87 -21.39
C ASN A 179 -0.33 -2.55 -21.25
N ASP A 180 -1.16 -3.56 -21.01
CA ASP A 180 -2.62 -3.43 -20.84
C ASP A 180 -3.05 -3.11 -19.40
N THR A 181 -2.10 -2.93 -18.49
CA THR A 181 -2.38 -2.67 -17.07
C THR A 181 -2.20 -1.19 -16.77
N GLN A 182 -3.22 -0.59 -16.16
CA GLN A 182 -3.19 0.81 -15.72
C GLN A 182 -3.41 0.91 -14.22
N TRP A 183 -2.76 1.89 -13.60
CA TRP A 183 -2.97 2.26 -12.21
C TRP A 183 -3.25 3.74 -12.10
N ARG A 184 -4.20 4.10 -11.24
CA ARG A 184 -4.37 5.47 -10.79
C ARG A 184 -3.53 5.68 -9.55
N ILE A 185 -2.83 6.81 -9.50
CA ILE A 185 -2.04 7.25 -8.36
C ILE A 185 -2.57 8.62 -7.95
N LEU A 186 -2.87 8.78 -6.66
CA LEU A 186 -3.33 10.03 -6.08
C LEU A 186 -2.41 10.40 -4.92
N TRP A 187 -2.15 11.70 -4.77
CA TRP A 187 -1.42 12.21 -3.60
C TRP A 187 -1.97 13.57 -3.18
N TRP A 188 -1.85 13.85 -1.89
CA TRP A 188 -2.34 15.10 -1.32
C TRP A 188 -1.62 15.42 -0.02
N LYS A 189 -1.68 16.68 0.40
CA LYS A 189 -1.30 17.14 1.72
C LYS A 189 -2.50 16.97 2.65
N SER A 190 -2.29 16.34 3.79
CA SER A 190 -3.35 16.17 4.81
C SER A 190 -3.80 17.51 5.37
N PRO A 191 -5.07 17.65 5.72
CA PRO A 191 -5.64 18.85 6.32
C PRO A 191 -4.97 19.24 7.65
#